data_c923ef2922fb18798dc519e611c7e00a
#
_entry.id   c923ef2922fb18798dc519e611c7e00a
#
_cell.length_a   1.000
_cell.length_b   1.000
_cell.length_c   1.000
_cell.angle_alpha   90.00
_cell.angle_beta   90.00
_cell.angle_gamma   90.00
#
_symmetry.space_group_name_H-M   'P 1'
#
loop_
_entity.id
_entity.type
_entity.pdbx_description
1 polymer ?
#
loop_
_entity_poly.entity_id
_entity_poly.type
_entity_poly.pdbx_seq_one_letter_code
_entity_poly.pdbx_strand_id
1 'polypeptide(L)'
;MEVVRLETTVRRQAHPHPDHASFSAQLDAVLADGRRSVLLDDRGWSESPAAADHVPDDLAFTARTVVGPDEGEDVTAYWESLAVRLNARGIAADASALAALPHDVVIGF
;
A
#
# COMPACT_ATOMS: atom_id res chain seq x y z
N MET A 1 -19.48 -1.40 -8.66
CA MET A 1 -19.01 -0.11 -8.11
C MET A 1 -17.58 0.12 -8.49
N GLU A 2 -17.23 1.34 -8.79
CA GLU A 2 -15.94 1.70 -9.34
C GLU A 2 -14.94 2.05 -8.24
N VAL A 3 -13.66 1.68 -8.44
CA VAL A 3 -12.55 2.14 -7.60
C VAL A 3 -12.16 3.54 -8.04
N VAL A 4 -12.11 4.48 -7.10
CA VAL A 4 -11.83 5.90 -7.40
C VAL A 4 -10.44 6.34 -6.98
N ARG A 5 -9.80 5.63 -6.03
CA ARG A 5 -8.42 5.87 -5.61
C ARG A 5 -7.87 4.66 -4.87
N LEU A 6 -6.55 4.66 -4.71
CA LEU A 6 -5.85 3.73 -3.84
C LEU A 6 -5.39 4.48 -2.58
N GLU A 7 -5.34 3.78 -1.46
CA GLU A 7 -4.84 4.36 -0.21
C GLU A 7 -3.97 3.35 0.51
N THR A 8 -2.79 3.80 0.92
CA THR A 8 -1.89 3.00 1.74
C THR A 8 -1.85 3.59 3.14
N THR A 9 -2.13 2.77 4.14
CA THR A 9 -2.02 3.16 5.55
C THR A 9 -0.73 2.59 6.12
N VAL A 10 0.09 3.45 6.71
CA VAL A 10 1.34 3.08 7.37
C VAL A 10 1.11 3.06 8.87
N ARG A 11 1.50 1.96 9.52
CA ARG A 11 1.43 1.82 10.97
C ARG A 11 2.80 1.45 11.52
N ARG A 12 3.13 1.98 12.69
CA ARG A 12 4.35 1.61 13.38
C ARG A 12 4.09 0.38 14.23
N GLN A 13 4.99 -0.60 14.12
CA GLN A 13 4.92 -1.85 14.88
C GLN A 13 5.96 -1.84 16.01
N ALA A 14 5.68 -2.58 17.10
CA ALA A 14 6.65 -2.78 18.14
C ALA A 14 7.86 -3.56 17.60
N HIS A 15 9.06 -3.17 18.03
CA HIS A 15 10.30 -3.84 17.66
C HIS A 15 11.09 -4.18 18.93
N PRO A 16 11.70 -5.39 19.02
CA PRO A 16 12.46 -5.80 20.22
C PRO A 16 13.73 -4.97 20.43
N HIS A 17 14.27 -4.36 19.40
CA HIS A 17 15.47 -3.52 19.48
C HIS A 17 15.08 -2.04 19.50
N PRO A 18 15.53 -1.26 20.51
CA PRO A 18 15.16 0.15 20.62
C PRO A 18 15.73 1.02 19.48
N ASP A 19 16.81 0.58 18.84
CA ASP A 19 17.43 1.29 17.73
C ASP A 19 16.80 0.98 16.37
N HIS A 20 15.78 0.11 16.34
CA HIS A 20 15.10 -0.29 15.13
C HIS A 20 13.65 0.19 15.14
N ALA A 21 13.14 0.53 13.99
CA ALA A 21 11.73 0.84 13.78
C ALA A 21 11.16 -0.12 12.73
N SER A 22 10.00 -0.69 13.02
CA SER A 22 9.28 -1.56 12.09
C SER A 22 7.97 -0.90 11.70
N PHE A 23 7.60 -1.01 10.43
CA PHE A 23 6.38 -0.44 9.89
C PHE A 23 5.62 -1.48 9.08
N SER A 24 4.30 -1.39 9.11
CA SER A 24 3.43 -2.13 8.21
C SER A 24 2.74 -1.18 7.24
N ALA A 25 2.44 -1.68 6.05
CA ALA A 25 1.71 -0.93 5.04
C ALA A 25 0.56 -1.79 4.52
N GLN A 26 -0.64 -1.22 4.50
CA GLN A 26 -1.83 -1.85 3.97
C GLN A 26 -2.34 -1.06 2.77
N LEU A 27 -2.53 -1.73 1.64
CA LEU A 27 -3.05 -1.12 0.43
C LEU A 27 -4.54 -1.43 0.30
N ASP A 28 -5.35 -0.39 0.23
CA ASP A 28 -6.79 -0.48 0.02
C ASP A 28 -7.20 0.14 -1.31
N ALA A 29 -8.21 -0.47 -1.95
CA ALA A 29 -8.98 0.18 -2.99
C ALA A 29 -10.14 0.93 -2.32
N VAL A 30 -10.31 2.21 -2.63
CA VAL A 30 -11.41 3.02 -2.12
C VAL A 30 -12.46 3.14 -3.22
N LEU A 31 -13.69 2.75 -2.90
CA LEU A 31 -14.79 2.72 -3.86
C LEU A 31 -15.52 4.06 -3.89
N ALA A 32 -16.30 4.27 -4.93
CA ALA A 32 -17.04 5.51 -5.15
C ALA A 32 -18.00 5.87 -4.01
N ASP A 33 -18.49 4.89 -3.27
CA ASP A 33 -19.36 5.09 -2.09
C ASP A 33 -18.60 5.25 -0.77
N GLY A 34 -17.27 5.27 -0.81
CA GLY A 34 -16.42 5.40 0.37
C GLY A 34 -16.02 4.08 1.03
N ARG A 35 -16.60 2.95 0.60
CA ARG A 35 -16.18 1.64 1.11
C ARG A 35 -14.78 1.30 0.66
N ARG A 36 -14.11 0.44 1.41
CA ARG A 36 -12.73 0.02 1.16
C ARG A 36 -12.66 -1.48 0.94
N SER A 37 -11.77 -1.90 0.06
CA SER A 37 -11.43 -3.29 -0.14
C SER A 37 -9.93 -3.47 0.02
N VAL A 38 -9.52 -4.31 0.97
CA VAL A 38 -8.11 -4.56 1.23
C VAL A 38 -7.50 -5.34 0.06
N LEU A 39 -6.43 -4.83 -0.51
CA LEU A 39 -5.68 -5.48 -1.58
C LEU A 39 -4.44 -6.18 -1.06
N LEU A 40 -3.64 -5.50 -0.24
CA LEU A 40 -2.43 -6.04 0.37
C LEU A 40 -2.39 -5.63 1.83
N ASP A 41 -2.14 -6.58 2.73
CA ASP A 41 -2.04 -6.34 4.17
C ASP A 41 -0.83 -7.05 4.81
N ASP A 42 0.04 -7.63 4.01
CA ASP A 42 1.20 -8.42 4.43
C ASP A 42 2.54 -7.74 4.13
N ARG A 43 2.51 -6.43 3.82
CA ARG A 43 3.71 -5.67 3.46
C ARG A 43 4.22 -4.88 4.66
N GLY A 44 5.53 -4.70 4.70
CA GLY A 44 6.16 -3.93 5.76
C GLY A 44 7.65 -3.80 5.53
N TRP A 45 8.30 -3.03 6.41
CA TRP A 45 9.75 -2.84 6.39
C TRP A 45 10.26 -2.49 7.77
N SER A 46 11.58 -2.57 7.93
CA SER A 46 12.26 -2.15 9.14
C SER A 46 13.40 -1.21 8.80
N GLU A 47 13.69 -0.29 9.70
CA GLU A 47 14.79 0.66 9.58
C GLU A 47 15.76 0.50 10.74
N SER A 48 17.08 0.56 10.45
CA SER A 48 18.14 0.46 11.46
C SER A 48 19.33 1.33 11.05
N PRO A 49 19.79 2.27 11.91
CA PRO A 49 19.14 2.67 13.16
C PRO A 49 17.83 3.39 12.89
N ALA A 50 16.92 3.38 13.89
CA ALA A 50 15.68 4.13 13.77
C ALA A 50 16.02 5.61 13.66
N ALA A 51 15.59 6.27 12.59
CA ALA A 51 15.76 7.70 12.44
C ALA A 51 14.90 8.41 13.49
N ALA A 52 15.50 9.34 14.23
CA ALA A 52 14.80 10.14 15.22
C ALA A 52 13.70 11.01 14.57
N ASP A 53 13.95 11.42 13.32
CA ASP A 53 13.09 12.31 12.56
C ASP A 53 12.69 11.65 11.25
N HIS A 54 11.59 10.89 11.27
CA HIS A 54 10.98 10.39 10.04
C HIS A 54 10.26 11.53 9.33
N VAL A 55 10.73 11.90 8.16
CA VAL A 55 10.05 12.86 7.32
C VAL A 55 8.85 12.16 6.68
N PRO A 56 7.61 12.70 6.81
CA PRO A 56 6.41 12.04 6.26
C PRO A 56 6.52 11.71 4.77
N ASP A 57 7.18 12.56 3.98
CA ASP A 57 7.37 12.30 2.55
C ASP A 57 8.25 11.07 2.29
N ASP A 58 9.27 10.84 3.10
CA ASP A 58 10.14 9.66 2.99
C ASP A 58 9.38 8.40 3.35
N LEU A 59 8.57 8.44 4.41
CA LEU A 59 7.70 7.33 4.79
C LEU A 59 6.68 7.03 3.68
N ALA A 60 6.08 8.06 3.10
CA ALA A 60 5.13 7.89 2.00
C ALA A 60 5.79 7.25 0.77
N PHE A 61 6.98 7.69 0.41
CA PHE A 61 7.73 7.11 -0.70
C PHE A 61 8.04 5.62 -0.45
N THR A 62 8.55 5.30 0.74
CA THR A 62 8.86 3.91 1.11
C THR A 62 7.59 3.04 1.11
N ALA A 63 6.50 3.56 1.66
CA ALA A 63 5.23 2.84 1.70
C ALA A 63 4.72 2.51 0.30
N ARG A 64 4.75 3.46 -0.63
CA ARG A 64 4.35 3.22 -2.03
C ARG A 64 5.22 2.16 -2.69
N THR A 65 6.52 2.17 -2.41
CA THR A 65 7.47 1.19 -2.95
C THR A 65 7.18 -0.21 -2.40
N VAL A 66 6.92 -0.30 -1.09
CA VAL A 66 6.69 -1.58 -0.40
C VAL A 66 5.39 -2.25 -0.86
N VAL A 67 4.33 -1.49 -1.10
CA VAL A 67 3.06 -2.04 -1.59
C VAL A 67 3.02 -2.20 -3.11
N GLY A 68 4.03 -1.72 -3.81
CA GLY A 68 4.15 -1.87 -5.26
C GLY A 68 4.69 -3.24 -5.68
N PRO A 69 5.01 -3.41 -6.97
CA PRO A 69 5.63 -4.64 -7.46
C PRO A 69 6.97 -4.90 -6.76
N ASP A 70 7.23 -6.17 -6.46
CA ASP A 70 8.53 -6.59 -5.92
C ASP A 70 9.63 -6.42 -6.97
N GLU A 71 10.88 -6.34 -6.52
CA GLU A 71 12.02 -6.26 -7.42
C GLU A 71 12.02 -7.47 -8.37
N GLY A 72 12.08 -7.21 -9.66
CA GLY A 72 12.04 -8.25 -10.69
C GLY A 72 10.63 -8.74 -11.04
N GLU A 73 9.62 -8.28 -10.34
CA GLU A 73 8.23 -8.61 -10.67
C GLU A 73 7.76 -7.82 -11.89
N ASP A 74 7.00 -8.45 -12.79
CA ASP A 74 6.38 -7.78 -13.91
C ASP A 74 5.30 -6.81 -13.43
N VAL A 75 5.43 -5.53 -13.77
CA VAL A 75 4.53 -4.47 -13.32
C VAL A 75 3.11 -4.72 -13.81
N THR A 76 2.95 -5.15 -15.05
CA THR A 76 1.63 -5.45 -15.63
C THR A 76 0.97 -6.61 -14.88
N ALA A 77 1.72 -7.69 -14.62
CA ALA A 77 1.21 -8.83 -13.88
C ALA A 77 0.80 -8.46 -12.46
N TYR A 78 1.54 -7.55 -11.80
CA TYR A 78 1.18 -7.04 -10.47
C TYR A 78 -0.20 -6.37 -10.48
N TRP A 79 -0.44 -5.43 -11.40
CA TRP A 79 -1.73 -4.73 -11.49
C TRP A 79 -2.86 -5.66 -11.91
N GLU A 80 -2.59 -6.61 -12.81
CA GLU A 80 -3.57 -7.63 -13.21
C GLU A 80 -4.00 -8.49 -12.04
N SER A 81 -3.07 -8.88 -11.16
CA SER A 81 -3.39 -9.68 -9.98
C SER A 81 -4.32 -8.94 -9.01
N LEU A 82 -4.11 -7.62 -8.83
CA LEU A 82 -4.99 -6.80 -8.01
C LEU A 82 -6.38 -6.65 -8.64
N ALA A 83 -6.45 -6.46 -9.95
CA ALA A 83 -7.71 -6.39 -10.67
C ALA A 83 -8.50 -7.69 -10.55
N VAL A 84 -7.84 -8.84 -10.65
CA VAL A 84 -8.47 -10.15 -10.48
C VAL A 84 -9.07 -10.28 -9.07
N ARG A 85 -8.36 -9.86 -8.03
CA ARG A 85 -8.88 -9.89 -6.65
C ARG A 85 -10.15 -9.06 -6.51
N LEU A 86 -10.17 -7.85 -7.07
CA LEU A 86 -11.33 -6.97 -7.01
C LEU A 86 -12.50 -7.53 -7.79
N ASN A 87 -12.26 -8.02 -8.99
CA ASN A 87 -13.31 -8.63 -9.83
C ASN A 87 -13.92 -9.86 -9.15
N ALA A 88 -13.12 -10.66 -8.46
CA ALA A 88 -13.61 -11.81 -7.69
C ALA A 88 -14.52 -11.40 -6.52
N ARG A 89 -14.43 -10.15 -6.06
CA ARG A 89 -15.27 -9.57 -5.01
C ARG A 89 -16.48 -8.82 -5.56
N GLY A 90 -16.71 -8.87 -6.87
CA GLY A 90 -17.79 -8.14 -7.53
C GLY A 90 -17.51 -6.68 -7.79
N ILE A 91 -16.25 -6.26 -7.70
CA ILE A 91 -15.82 -4.87 -7.94
C ILE A 91 -15.20 -4.80 -9.32
N ALA A 92 -15.77 -3.98 -10.20
CA ALA A 92 -15.22 -3.81 -11.55
C ALA A 92 -13.85 -3.13 -11.47
N ALA A 93 -12.81 -3.77 -12.00
CA ALA A 93 -11.46 -3.25 -11.99
C ALA A 93 -10.71 -3.68 -13.24
N ASP A 94 -9.85 -2.78 -13.72
CA ASP A 94 -8.97 -2.97 -14.87
C ASP A 94 -7.56 -2.57 -14.45
N ALA A 95 -6.56 -3.38 -14.84
CA ALA A 95 -5.17 -3.19 -14.44
C ALA A 95 -4.63 -1.81 -14.81
N SER A 96 -4.88 -1.35 -16.05
CA SER A 96 -4.42 -0.04 -16.52
C SER A 96 -5.06 1.10 -15.74
N ALA A 97 -6.36 0.98 -15.45
CA ALA A 97 -7.10 1.98 -14.68
C ALA A 97 -6.60 2.05 -13.24
N LEU A 98 -6.35 0.90 -12.60
CA LEU A 98 -5.81 0.86 -11.25
C LEU A 98 -4.44 1.54 -11.16
N ALA A 99 -3.55 1.25 -12.11
CA ALA A 99 -2.22 1.84 -12.15
C ALA A 99 -2.23 3.36 -12.32
N ALA A 100 -3.29 3.91 -12.91
CA ALA A 100 -3.44 5.34 -13.16
C ALA A 100 -4.19 6.10 -12.05
N LEU A 101 -4.73 5.39 -11.05
CA LEU A 101 -5.52 6.03 -9.99
C LEU A 101 -4.63 6.86 -9.05
N PRO A 102 -5.19 7.91 -8.43
CA PRO A 102 -4.53 8.59 -7.33
C PRO A 102 -4.18 7.59 -6.22
N HIS A 103 -3.00 7.72 -5.66
CA HIS A 103 -2.53 6.86 -4.58
C HIS A 103 -2.12 7.72 -3.39
N ASP A 104 -2.96 7.76 -2.37
CA ASP A 104 -2.74 8.50 -1.15
C ASP A 104 -2.05 7.61 -0.11
N VAL A 105 -1.19 8.22 0.70
CA VAL A 105 -0.56 7.55 1.83
C VAL A 105 -0.98 8.24 3.11
N VAL A 106 -1.49 7.47 4.05
CA VAL A 106 -1.90 7.94 5.37
C VAL A 106 -0.95 7.37 6.40
N ILE A 107 -0.35 8.25 7.19
CA ILE A 107 0.51 7.87 8.30
C ILE A 107 -0.36 7.72 9.53
N GLY A 108 -0.54 6.48 9.99
CA GLY A 108 -1.49 6.10 11.04
C GLY A 108 -0.90 6.03 12.45
N PHE A 109 0.12 6.86 12.75
CA PHE A 109 0.72 6.90 14.08
C PHE A 109 1.25 8.30 14.45
#